data_c4bd1b387b1f9773a612cbb9ab553c1c
#
_entry.id   c4bd1b387b1f9773a612cbb9ab553c1c
#
_cell.length_a   1.000
_cell.length_b   1.000
_cell.length_c   1.000
_cell.angle_alpha   90.00
_cell.angle_beta   90.00
_cell.angle_gamma   90.00
#
_symmetry.space_group_name_H-M   'P 1'
#
loop_
_entity.id
_entity.type
_entity.pdbx_description
1 polymer ?
#
loop_
_entity_poly.entity_id
_entity_poly.type
_entity_poly.pdbx_seq_one_letter_code
_entity_poly.pdbx_strand_id
1 'polypeptide(L)'
;MIVFEDEASFRQTPTLHATWAKRGSQPQIPTRGERNTQKIFGAVRLDNAGFIYLHQEDYFQWETYLAFLEQVVVPAFYRCRHRIYLIQDNASYHKKQETYDWFKANRRYVEVFQLPPYWPELNATERIWNYTRKFVTHNRFFEQPQDLCDALFRRFDYVRHHPQEIEDLLHPFFGAGCRIIYAHLYSSAWTE
;
A
#
# COMPACT_ATOMS: atom_id res chain seq x y z
N MET A 1 4.57 -16.65 -3.87
CA MET A 1 5.24 -15.36 -3.61
C MET A 1 4.45 -14.58 -2.59
N ILE A 2 5.10 -13.79 -1.75
CA ILE A 2 4.44 -12.95 -0.73
C ILE A 2 4.19 -11.56 -1.31
N VAL A 3 2.97 -11.07 -1.16
CA VAL A 3 2.51 -9.75 -1.60
C VAL A 3 1.82 -9.07 -0.44
N PHE A 4 2.24 -7.86 -0.09
CA PHE A 4 1.54 -7.00 0.84
C PHE A 4 0.64 -6.05 0.07
N GLU A 5 -0.55 -5.87 0.56
CA GLU A 5 -1.56 -4.98 -0.01
C GLU A 5 -2.05 -4.01 1.06
N ASP A 6 -2.40 -2.80 0.64
CA ASP A 6 -2.89 -1.73 1.52
C ASP A 6 -3.48 -0.57 0.73
N GLU A 7 -4.23 0.28 1.41
CA GLU A 7 -4.81 1.49 0.86
C GLU A 7 -4.22 2.75 1.49
N ALA A 8 -4.05 3.75 0.66
CA ALA A 8 -3.62 5.06 1.14
C ALA A 8 -4.48 6.19 0.62
N SER A 9 -4.72 7.14 1.50
CA SER A 9 -5.35 8.41 1.17
C SER A 9 -4.31 9.53 1.24
N PHE A 10 -4.14 10.26 0.13
CA PHE A 10 -3.24 11.41 0.02
C PHE A 10 -4.05 12.68 -0.10
N ARG A 11 -3.94 13.54 0.89
CA ARG A 11 -4.70 14.79 0.94
C ARG A 11 -3.98 15.91 0.17
N GLN A 12 -4.76 16.76 -0.50
CA GLN A 12 -4.26 17.97 -1.14
C GLN A 12 -3.74 18.99 -0.10
N THR A 13 -4.39 19.04 1.07
CA THR A 13 -3.92 19.87 2.19
C THR A 13 -2.50 19.42 2.61
N PRO A 14 -1.52 20.34 2.66
CA PRO A 14 -0.16 20.01 3.02
C PRO A 14 -0.05 19.31 4.37
N THR A 15 0.70 18.23 4.42
CA THR A 15 1.10 17.60 5.69
C THR A 15 2.38 18.27 6.17
N LEU A 16 2.30 18.97 7.30
CA LEU A 16 3.47 19.64 7.88
C LEU A 16 4.41 18.59 8.50
N HIS A 17 5.67 18.72 8.16
CA HIS A 17 6.73 17.84 8.65
C HIS A 17 7.99 18.66 8.97
N ALA A 18 8.80 18.17 9.92
CA ALA A 18 10.08 18.83 10.25
C ALA A 18 10.95 18.96 8.99
N THR A 19 11.51 20.17 8.80
CA THR A 19 12.39 20.46 7.66
C THR A 19 13.50 21.42 8.09
N TRP A 20 14.57 21.44 7.30
CA TRP A 20 15.67 22.37 7.51
C TRP A 20 15.26 23.78 7.08
N ALA A 21 15.63 24.77 7.90
CA ALA A 21 15.41 26.17 7.64
C ALA A 21 16.59 27.00 8.13
N LYS A 22 16.72 28.24 7.60
CA LYS A 22 17.71 29.18 8.11
C LYS A 22 17.39 29.47 9.60
N ARG A 23 18.44 29.52 10.44
CA ARG A 23 18.29 29.85 11.87
C ARG A 23 17.49 31.15 12.04
N GLY A 24 16.45 31.10 12.86
CA GLY A 24 15.55 32.24 13.10
C GLY A 24 14.45 32.43 12.06
N SER A 25 14.33 31.56 11.06
CA SER A 25 13.21 31.55 10.12
C SER A 25 12.30 30.35 10.35
N GLN A 26 10.99 30.54 10.16
CA GLN A 26 9.99 29.48 10.18
C GLN A 26 9.38 29.37 8.77
N PRO A 27 9.62 28.26 8.05
CA PRO A 27 8.99 28.05 6.74
C PRO A 27 7.46 28.06 6.86
N GLN A 28 6.81 28.75 5.95
CA GLN A 28 5.35 28.80 5.86
C GLN A 28 4.92 28.05 4.60
N ILE A 29 3.97 27.15 4.75
CA ILE A 29 3.41 26.38 3.64
C ILE A 29 2.00 26.92 3.40
N PRO A 30 1.68 27.43 2.20
CA PRO A 30 0.33 27.86 1.86
C PRO A 30 -0.69 26.74 2.02
N THR A 31 -1.93 27.08 2.35
CA THR A 31 -3.04 26.14 2.33
C THR A 31 -4.34 26.88 2.03
N ARG A 32 -5.23 26.24 1.28
CA ARG A 32 -6.57 26.77 0.99
C ARG A 32 -7.67 26.07 1.78
N GLY A 33 -7.32 25.11 2.64
CA GLY A 33 -8.29 24.34 3.43
C GLY A 33 -9.14 23.34 2.62
N GLU A 34 -8.77 23.08 1.38
CA GLU A 34 -9.48 22.12 0.53
C GLU A 34 -9.32 20.69 1.04
N ARG A 35 -10.39 19.88 0.87
CA ARG A 35 -10.44 18.51 1.40
C ARG A 35 -10.30 17.43 0.34
N ASN A 36 -9.79 17.78 -0.85
CA ASN A 36 -9.57 16.80 -1.91
C ASN A 36 -8.56 15.75 -1.46
N THR A 37 -8.87 14.52 -1.78
CA THR A 37 -8.08 13.36 -1.37
C THR A 37 -7.96 12.40 -2.55
N GLN A 38 -6.75 12.00 -2.87
CA GLN A 38 -6.47 10.95 -3.83
C GLN A 38 -6.39 9.61 -3.10
N LYS A 39 -7.15 8.62 -3.55
CA LYS A 39 -7.23 7.30 -2.95
C LYS A 39 -6.48 6.30 -3.83
N ILE A 40 -5.59 5.53 -3.24
CA ILE A 40 -4.71 4.61 -3.95
C ILE A 40 -4.77 3.24 -3.29
N PHE A 41 -5.07 2.21 -4.07
CA PHE A 41 -4.72 0.84 -3.73
C PHE A 41 -3.29 0.58 -4.13
N GLY A 42 -2.55 -0.14 -3.33
CA GLY A 42 -1.19 -0.53 -3.65
C GLY A 42 -0.85 -1.93 -3.20
N ALA A 43 -0.01 -2.59 -3.98
CA ALA A 43 0.53 -3.88 -3.58
C ALA A 43 2.01 -3.97 -3.90
N VAL A 44 2.76 -4.56 -3.00
CA VAL A 44 4.20 -4.78 -3.15
C VAL A 44 4.55 -6.24 -2.99
N ARG A 45 5.29 -6.74 -3.94
CA ARG A 45 5.85 -8.07 -3.91
C ARG A 45 7.17 -8.06 -3.14
N LEU A 46 7.27 -8.93 -2.11
CA LEU A 46 8.37 -8.87 -1.17
C LEU A 46 9.72 -9.26 -1.79
N ASP A 47 9.78 -10.28 -2.64
CA ASP A 47 11.02 -10.90 -3.12
C ASP A 47 11.79 -10.09 -4.17
N ASN A 48 11.18 -9.09 -4.79
CA ASN A 48 11.81 -8.27 -5.83
C ASN A 48 11.38 -6.79 -5.79
N ALA A 49 10.74 -6.36 -4.69
CA ALA A 49 10.21 -5.02 -4.51
C ALA A 49 9.28 -4.54 -5.66
N GLY A 50 8.67 -5.48 -6.39
CA GLY A 50 7.74 -5.17 -7.48
C GLY A 50 6.50 -4.48 -6.93
N PHE A 51 6.34 -3.20 -7.23
CA PHE A 51 5.22 -2.37 -6.76
C PHE A 51 4.22 -2.12 -7.88
N ILE A 52 2.95 -2.23 -7.53
CA ILE A 52 1.82 -1.89 -8.40
C ILE A 52 0.81 -1.05 -7.62
N TYR A 53 0.03 -0.26 -8.33
CA TYR A 53 -1.00 0.59 -7.73
C TYR A 53 -2.20 0.77 -8.65
N LEU A 54 -3.32 1.16 -8.06
CA LEU A 54 -4.53 1.59 -8.76
C LEU A 54 -5.08 2.86 -8.09
N HIS A 55 -5.30 3.91 -8.88
CA HIS A 55 -6.01 5.10 -8.42
C HIS A 55 -7.51 4.81 -8.35
N GLN A 56 -8.12 5.17 -7.22
CA GLN A 56 -9.56 5.02 -6.98
C GLN A 56 -10.18 6.40 -6.83
N GLU A 57 -11.14 6.73 -7.70
CA GLU A 57 -11.85 8.01 -7.65
C GLU A 57 -12.84 8.06 -6.50
N ASP A 58 -13.55 6.96 -6.26
CA ASP A 58 -14.58 6.80 -5.26
C ASP A 58 -14.03 6.30 -3.90
N TYR A 59 -14.93 5.74 -3.09
CA TYR A 59 -14.59 5.19 -1.79
C TYR A 59 -13.93 3.81 -1.90
N PHE A 60 -13.08 3.49 -0.92
CA PHE A 60 -12.64 2.13 -0.72
C PHE A 60 -13.81 1.28 -0.22
N GLN A 61 -14.14 0.26 -0.98
CA GLN A 61 -15.23 -0.68 -0.70
C GLN A 61 -14.92 -2.04 -1.32
N TRP A 62 -15.67 -3.07 -0.97
CA TRP A 62 -15.35 -4.43 -1.39
C TRP A 62 -15.36 -4.61 -2.92
N GLU A 63 -16.23 -3.89 -3.64
CA GLU A 63 -16.28 -3.93 -5.11
C GLU A 63 -15.00 -3.40 -5.74
N THR A 64 -14.53 -2.23 -5.26
CA THR A 64 -13.31 -1.60 -5.79
C THR A 64 -12.08 -2.39 -5.39
N TYR A 65 -12.09 -2.97 -4.19
CA TYR A 65 -11.03 -3.86 -3.73
C TYR A 65 -10.95 -5.13 -4.58
N LEU A 66 -12.07 -5.83 -4.83
CA LEU A 66 -12.07 -7.00 -5.70
C LEU A 66 -11.66 -6.67 -7.13
N ALA A 67 -12.09 -5.53 -7.65
CA ALA A 67 -11.64 -5.06 -8.96
C ALA A 67 -10.11 -4.85 -9.00
N PHE A 68 -9.52 -4.29 -7.94
CA PHE A 68 -8.06 -4.16 -7.82
C PHE A 68 -7.36 -5.54 -7.82
N LEU A 69 -7.88 -6.51 -7.06
CA LEU A 69 -7.32 -7.86 -7.05
C LEU A 69 -7.40 -8.53 -8.42
N GLU A 70 -8.56 -8.49 -9.08
CA GLU A 70 -8.82 -9.18 -10.35
C GLU A 70 -8.08 -8.54 -11.53
N GLN A 71 -8.10 -7.23 -11.60
CA GLN A 71 -7.62 -6.50 -12.78
C GLN A 71 -6.14 -6.11 -12.68
N VAL A 72 -5.60 -6.02 -11.47
CA VAL A 72 -4.25 -5.51 -11.25
C VAL A 72 -3.35 -6.53 -10.53
N VAL A 73 -3.72 -6.99 -9.33
CA VAL A 73 -2.84 -7.84 -8.51
C VAL A 73 -2.64 -9.21 -9.13
N VAL A 74 -3.72 -9.90 -9.45
CA VAL A 74 -3.64 -11.26 -10.01
C VAL A 74 -2.91 -11.26 -11.37
N PRO A 75 -3.25 -10.41 -12.34
CA PRO A 75 -2.53 -10.37 -13.62
C PRO A 75 -1.04 -10.02 -13.48
N ALA A 76 -0.70 -9.10 -12.56
CA ALA A 76 0.68 -8.66 -12.38
C ALA A 76 1.56 -9.71 -11.71
N PHE A 77 1.04 -10.44 -10.73
CA PHE A 77 1.85 -11.29 -9.85
C PHE A 77 1.61 -12.79 -10.04
N TYR A 78 0.43 -13.22 -10.54
CA TYR A 78 0.20 -14.64 -10.75
C TYR A 78 1.06 -15.20 -11.88
N ARG A 79 1.74 -16.29 -11.57
CA ARG A 79 2.46 -17.09 -12.57
C ARG A 79 2.13 -18.57 -12.38
N CYS A 80 2.08 -19.31 -13.46
CA CYS A 80 1.52 -20.68 -13.57
C CYS A 80 1.99 -21.71 -12.52
N ARG A 81 2.96 -21.42 -11.70
CA ARG A 81 3.48 -22.33 -10.66
C ARG A 81 3.61 -21.69 -9.28
N HIS A 82 3.23 -20.44 -9.11
CA HIS A 82 3.41 -19.71 -7.86
C HIS A 82 2.10 -19.07 -7.45
N ARG A 83 1.59 -19.48 -6.30
CA ARG A 83 0.45 -18.85 -5.65
C ARG A 83 0.86 -17.51 -5.04
N ILE A 84 -0.04 -16.55 -5.04
CA ILE A 84 0.08 -15.29 -4.31
C ILE A 84 -0.36 -15.55 -2.87
N TYR A 85 0.52 -15.28 -1.91
CA TYR A 85 0.20 -15.19 -0.49
C TYR A 85 0.01 -13.71 -0.17
N LEU A 86 -1.25 -13.28 -0.14
CA LEU A 86 -1.64 -11.88 0.01
C LEU A 86 -1.75 -11.55 1.49
N ILE A 87 -0.98 -10.58 1.95
CA ILE A 87 -1.01 -10.08 3.32
C ILE A 87 -1.68 -8.72 3.30
N GLN A 88 -2.76 -8.56 4.05
CA GLN A 88 -3.57 -7.34 4.12
C GLN A 88 -3.95 -7.00 5.55
N ASP A 89 -4.45 -5.79 5.76
CA ASP A 89 -5.01 -5.38 7.04
C ASP A 89 -6.42 -5.92 7.29
N ASN A 90 -7.03 -5.47 8.38
CA ASN A 90 -8.37 -5.87 8.81
C ASN A 90 -9.46 -4.85 8.43
N ALA A 91 -9.36 -4.14 7.30
CA ALA A 91 -10.41 -3.23 6.87
C ALA A 91 -11.78 -3.91 6.80
N SER A 92 -12.84 -3.16 7.09
CA SER A 92 -14.19 -3.73 7.22
C SER A 92 -14.71 -4.38 5.94
N TYR A 93 -14.35 -3.84 4.78
CA TYR A 93 -14.75 -4.37 3.47
C TYR A 93 -13.96 -5.64 3.07
N HIS A 94 -12.78 -5.90 3.68
CA HIS A 94 -12.07 -7.17 3.54
C HIS A 94 -12.84 -8.34 4.17
N LYS A 95 -13.75 -8.06 5.12
CA LYS A 95 -14.55 -9.04 5.87
C LYS A 95 -15.96 -9.21 5.33
N LYS A 96 -16.26 -8.68 4.16
CA LYS A 96 -17.55 -8.90 3.49
C LYS A 96 -17.66 -10.32 2.97
N GLN A 97 -18.90 -10.84 2.93
CA GLN A 97 -19.15 -12.19 2.44
C GLN A 97 -18.68 -12.36 1.00
N GLU A 98 -18.89 -11.34 0.17
CA GLU A 98 -18.48 -11.31 -1.23
C GLU A 98 -16.97 -11.45 -1.38
N THR A 99 -16.21 -10.82 -0.48
CA THR A 99 -14.74 -10.92 -0.44
C THR A 99 -14.30 -12.34 -0.05
N TYR A 100 -14.92 -12.95 0.96
CA TYR A 100 -14.65 -14.33 1.34
C TYR A 100 -14.98 -15.31 0.21
N ASP A 101 -16.13 -15.15 -0.44
CA ASP A 101 -16.55 -16.00 -1.55
C ASP A 101 -15.58 -15.88 -2.74
N TRP A 102 -15.10 -14.67 -3.02
CA TRP A 102 -14.10 -14.44 -4.04
C TRP A 102 -12.79 -15.18 -3.73
N PHE A 103 -12.25 -15.06 -2.52
CA PHE A 103 -11.03 -15.78 -2.11
C PHE A 103 -11.20 -17.29 -2.15
N LYS A 104 -12.36 -17.78 -1.74
CA LYS A 104 -12.70 -19.21 -1.81
C LYS A 104 -12.71 -19.72 -3.25
N ALA A 105 -13.30 -18.97 -4.16
CA ALA A 105 -13.33 -19.30 -5.59
C ALA A 105 -11.94 -19.24 -6.24
N ASN A 106 -11.11 -18.30 -5.79
CA ASN A 106 -9.79 -18.03 -6.36
C ASN A 106 -8.64 -18.64 -5.56
N ARG A 107 -8.90 -19.53 -4.59
CA ARG A 107 -7.88 -20.12 -3.69
C ARG A 107 -6.72 -20.82 -4.41
N ARG A 108 -6.90 -21.19 -5.67
CA ARG A 108 -5.85 -21.73 -6.51
C ARG A 108 -4.76 -20.69 -6.83
N TYR A 109 -5.15 -19.44 -6.91
CA TYR A 109 -4.30 -18.33 -7.34
C TYR A 109 -3.81 -17.49 -6.17
N VAL A 110 -4.72 -17.21 -5.22
CA VAL A 110 -4.48 -16.31 -4.09
C VAL A 110 -4.88 -17.01 -2.79
N GLU A 111 -4.03 -16.87 -1.78
CA GLU A 111 -4.31 -17.21 -0.39
C GLU A 111 -4.10 -15.96 0.46
N VAL A 112 -5.13 -15.57 1.21
CA VAL A 112 -5.13 -14.33 1.98
C VAL A 112 -4.79 -14.57 3.44
N PHE A 113 -3.96 -13.67 3.99
CA PHE A 113 -3.59 -13.61 5.40
C PHE A 113 -3.84 -12.21 5.93
N GLN A 114 -4.51 -12.12 7.07
CA GLN A 114 -4.80 -10.84 7.70
C GLN A 114 -3.76 -10.53 8.77
N LEU A 115 -3.27 -9.29 8.75
CA LEU A 115 -2.39 -8.78 9.80
C LEU A 115 -3.13 -8.68 11.13
N PRO A 116 -2.43 -8.82 12.27
CA PRO A 116 -3.02 -8.53 13.57
C PRO A 116 -3.57 -7.09 13.60
N PRO A 117 -4.70 -6.85 14.30
CA PRO A 117 -5.23 -5.51 14.47
C PRO A 117 -4.21 -4.56 15.10
N TYR A 118 -4.20 -3.30 14.66
CA TYR A 118 -3.35 -2.22 15.20
C TYR A 118 -1.83 -2.41 15.04
N TRP A 119 -1.38 -3.18 14.04
CA TRP A 119 0.03 -3.40 13.76
C TRP A 119 0.43 -2.97 12.34
N PRO A 120 0.27 -1.68 11.99
CA PRO A 120 0.58 -1.17 10.64
C PRO A 120 2.06 -1.33 10.27
N GLU A 121 2.97 -1.35 11.27
CA GLU A 121 4.39 -1.58 11.06
C GLU A 121 4.73 -2.94 10.46
N LEU A 122 3.82 -3.91 10.54
CA LEU A 122 3.94 -5.20 9.89
C LEU A 122 3.48 -5.18 8.43
N ASN A 123 2.85 -4.09 7.96
CA ASN A 123 2.50 -3.94 6.56
C ASN A 123 3.64 -3.27 5.78
N ALA A 124 4.25 -4.03 4.87
CA ALA A 124 5.35 -3.52 4.05
C ALA A 124 4.93 -2.34 3.16
N THR A 125 3.67 -2.31 2.74
CA THR A 125 3.12 -1.26 1.87
C THR A 125 3.05 0.10 2.60
N GLU A 126 2.83 0.11 3.92
CA GLU A 126 2.87 1.36 4.72
C GLU A 126 4.23 2.08 4.63
N ARG A 127 5.32 1.34 4.47
CA ARG A 127 6.64 1.96 4.28
C ARG A 127 6.74 2.68 2.95
N ILE A 128 6.09 2.16 1.91
CA ILE A 128 6.00 2.80 0.59
C ILE A 128 5.14 4.06 0.68
N TRP A 129 4.04 4.03 1.43
CA TRP A 129 3.22 5.21 1.66
C TRP A 129 4.00 6.31 2.38
N ASN A 130 4.74 5.97 3.43
CA ASN A 130 5.56 6.92 4.18
C ASN A 130 6.69 7.50 3.30
N TYR A 131 7.33 6.65 2.49
CA TYR A 131 8.30 7.09 1.50
C TYR A 131 7.67 8.03 0.48
N THR A 132 6.52 7.70 -0.05
CA THR A 132 5.79 8.55 -1.00
C THR A 132 5.40 9.89 -0.37
N ARG A 133 4.87 9.89 0.85
CA ARG A 133 4.54 11.13 1.58
C ARG A 133 5.74 12.04 1.72
N LYS A 134 6.89 11.50 2.07
CA LYS A 134 8.15 12.25 2.21
C LYS A 134 8.54 12.98 0.92
N PHE A 135 8.40 12.34 -0.23
CA PHE A 135 8.83 12.91 -1.50
C PHE A 135 7.76 13.70 -2.25
N VAL A 136 6.48 13.49 -1.96
CA VAL A 136 5.37 14.08 -2.71
C VAL A 136 4.59 15.09 -1.88
N THR A 137 4.14 14.75 -0.66
CA THR A 137 3.13 15.56 0.04
C THR A 137 3.65 16.33 1.24
N HIS A 138 4.75 15.92 1.88
CA HIS A 138 5.28 16.63 3.03
C HIS A 138 5.74 18.04 2.66
N ASN A 139 5.19 19.05 3.35
CA ASN A 139 5.52 20.47 3.17
C ASN A 139 5.28 20.97 1.74
N ARG A 140 4.40 20.35 0.98
CA ARG A 140 4.06 20.76 -0.38
C ARG A 140 2.62 21.23 -0.48
N PHE A 141 2.45 22.38 -1.12
CA PHE A 141 1.16 22.90 -1.54
C PHE A 141 0.87 22.50 -2.98
N PHE A 142 -0.36 22.05 -3.24
CA PHE A 142 -0.88 21.77 -4.56
C PHE A 142 -2.04 22.70 -4.85
N GLU A 143 -1.95 23.45 -5.94
CA GLU A 143 -2.98 24.43 -6.30
C GLU A 143 -4.27 23.73 -6.76
N GLN A 144 -4.12 22.70 -7.60
CA GLN A 144 -5.23 21.91 -8.11
C GLN A 144 -5.14 20.45 -7.64
N PRO A 145 -6.28 19.75 -7.49
CA PRO A 145 -6.27 18.31 -7.18
C PRO A 145 -5.46 17.49 -8.19
N GLN A 146 -5.47 17.91 -9.46
CA GLN A 146 -4.74 17.25 -10.52
C GLN A 146 -3.23 17.33 -10.31
N ASP A 147 -2.71 18.43 -9.78
CA ASP A 147 -1.27 18.57 -9.49
C ASP A 147 -0.79 17.52 -8.50
N LEU A 148 -1.60 17.24 -7.48
CA LEU A 148 -1.33 16.16 -6.52
C LEU A 148 -1.37 14.80 -7.21
N CYS A 149 -2.39 14.55 -8.01
CA CYS A 149 -2.58 13.29 -8.75
C CYS A 149 -1.36 13.01 -9.64
N ASP A 150 -0.94 14.00 -10.44
CA ASP A 150 0.20 13.89 -11.34
C ASP A 150 1.52 13.68 -10.59
N ALA A 151 1.69 14.33 -9.43
CA ALA A 151 2.88 14.15 -8.61
C ALA A 151 2.95 12.75 -8.00
N LEU A 152 1.81 12.19 -7.57
CA LEU A 152 1.70 10.82 -7.06
C LEU A 152 2.01 9.81 -8.15
N PHE A 153 1.39 9.96 -9.33
CA PHE A 153 1.57 9.02 -10.46
C PHE A 153 3.01 9.00 -10.93
N ARG A 154 3.64 10.17 -11.11
CA ARG A 154 5.07 10.25 -11.44
C ARG A 154 5.93 9.50 -10.41
N ARG A 155 5.60 9.61 -9.12
CA ARG A 155 6.36 8.91 -8.06
C ARG A 155 6.13 7.41 -8.08
N PHE A 156 4.89 6.96 -8.20
CA PHE A 156 4.55 5.55 -8.27
C PHE A 156 5.12 4.87 -9.51
N ASP A 157 5.02 5.51 -10.66
CA ASP A 157 5.61 5.00 -11.90
C ASP A 157 7.15 4.95 -11.82
N TYR A 158 7.76 5.96 -11.19
CA TYR A 158 9.19 5.93 -10.93
C TYR A 158 9.57 4.71 -10.07
N VAL A 159 8.93 4.51 -8.93
CA VAL A 159 9.16 3.35 -8.04
C VAL A 159 8.92 2.04 -8.78
N ARG A 160 7.85 1.94 -9.57
CA ARG A 160 7.53 0.74 -10.35
C ARG A 160 8.63 0.34 -11.33
N HIS A 161 9.29 1.33 -11.93
CA HIS A 161 10.39 1.10 -12.87
C HIS A 161 11.77 1.02 -12.19
N HIS A 162 11.88 1.42 -10.92
CA HIS A 162 13.10 1.42 -10.13
C HIS A 162 12.85 0.74 -8.77
N PRO A 163 12.57 -0.58 -8.73
CA PRO A 163 12.24 -1.29 -7.50
C PRO A 163 13.34 -1.21 -6.43
N GLN A 164 14.60 -1.04 -6.81
CA GLN A 164 15.72 -0.81 -5.90
C GLN A 164 15.54 0.40 -4.99
N GLU A 165 14.73 1.37 -5.36
CA GLU A 165 14.43 2.57 -4.56
C GLU A 165 13.66 2.24 -3.26
N ILE A 166 12.93 1.13 -3.25
CA ILE A 166 12.13 0.70 -2.12
C ILE A 166 12.62 -0.63 -1.52
N GLU A 167 13.61 -1.27 -2.12
CA GLU A 167 14.13 -2.57 -1.67
C GLU A 167 14.60 -2.50 -0.23
N ASP A 168 15.39 -1.48 0.14
CA ASP A 168 15.88 -1.28 1.50
C ASP A 168 14.74 -1.06 2.52
N LEU A 169 13.61 -0.51 2.09
CA LEU A 169 12.44 -0.33 2.95
C LEU A 169 11.81 -1.68 3.33
N LEU A 170 12.00 -2.69 2.49
CA LEU A 170 11.44 -4.03 2.69
C LEU A 170 12.38 -4.96 3.47
N HIS A 171 13.67 -4.61 3.65
CA HIS A 171 14.65 -5.43 4.37
C HIS A 171 14.18 -5.89 5.76
N PRO A 172 13.50 -5.10 6.59
CA PRO A 172 13.01 -5.56 7.88
C PRO A 172 12.06 -6.76 7.79
N PHE A 173 11.43 -6.99 6.63
CA PHE A 173 10.55 -8.14 6.40
C PHE A 173 11.30 -9.40 5.94
N PHE A 174 12.58 -9.29 5.58
CA PHE A 174 13.45 -10.42 5.23
C PHE A 174 14.22 -10.99 6.43
N GLY A 175 14.34 -10.23 7.54
CA GLY A 175 15.11 -10.61 8.72
C GLY A 175 14.32 -11.41 9.77
N ALA A 176 14.77 -11.37 11.02
CA ALA A 176 14.16 -12.09 12.16
C ALA A 176 12.67 -11.78 12.37
N GLY A 177 12.20 -10.57 12.00
CA GLY A 177 10.79 -10.19 12.00
C GLY A 177 9.92 -11.03 11.05
N CYS A 178 10.48 -11.47 9.94
CA CYS A 178 9.80 -12.36 9.00
C CYS A 178 9.51 -13.74 9.63
N ARG A 179 10.34 -14.22 10.56
CA ARG A 179 10.09 -15.48 11.29
C ARG A 179 8.81 -15.41 12.15
N ILE A 180 8.46 -14.25 12.67
CA ILE A 180 7.23 -14.06 13.46
C ILE A 180 6.01 -14.10 12.55
N ILE A 181 6.08 -13.44 11.39
CA ILE A 181 5.00 -13.48 10.39
C ILE A 181 4.83 -14.91 9.86
N TYR A 182 5.93 -15.57 9.48
CA TYR A 182 5.90 -16.97 9.05
C TYR A 182 5.36 -17.92 10.13
N ALA A 183 5.79 -17.79 11.39
CA ALA A 183 5.31 -18.64 12.47
C ALA A 183 3.81 -18.46 12.74
N HIS A 184 3.28 -17.25 12.62
CA HIS A 184 1.85 -16.97 12.81
C HIS A 184 1.02 -17.45 11.61
N LEU A 185 1.53 -17.29 10.39
CA LEU A 185 0.89 -17.78 9.16
C LEU A 185 0.79 -19.32 9.13
N TYR A 186 1.77 -20.02 9.73
CA TYR A 186 1.76 -21.50 9.79
C TYR A 186 1.00 -22.05 11.00
N SER A 187 0.84 -21.30 12.09
CA SER A 187 0.10 -21.78 13.27
C SER A 187 -1.43 -21.74 13.08
N SER A 188 -1.95 -20.87 12.21
CA SER A 188 -3.39 -20.81 11.91
C SER A 188 -3.85 -21.78 10.82
N ALA A 189 -2.94 -22.42 10.10
CA ALA A 189 -3.25 -23.36 9.01
C ALA A 189 -3.47 -24.80 9.49
N TRP A 190 -3.35 -25.11 10.80
CA TRP A 190 -3.43 -26.47 11.34
C TRP A 190 -4.44 -26.65 12.48
N THR A 191 -5.47 -25.80 12.57
CA THR A 191 -6.64 -26.07 13.40
C THR A 191 -7.88 -26.14 12.51
N GLU A 192 -8.01 -27.27 11.83
CA GLU A 192 -9.22 -28.08 11.58
C GLU A 192 -8.82 -29.37 10.91
#